data_963904759430e03ff5f978f602ea64bf
#
_entry.id   963904759430e03ff5f978f602ea64bf
#
_cell.length_a   1.000
_cell.length_b   1.000
_cell.length_c   1.000
_cell.angle_alpha   90.00
_cell.angle_beta   90.00
_cell.angle_gamma   90.00
#
_symmetry.space_group_name_H-M   'P 1'
#
loop_
_entity.id
_entity.type
_entity.pdbx_description
1 polymer ?
#
loop_
_entity_poly.entity_id
_entity_poly.type
_entity_poly.pdbx_seq_one_letter_code
_entity_poly.pdbx_strand_id
1 'polypeptide(L)'
;EHFITEDSKVIDVGKKVILPGFVDSHIHPPGTALTDLYEVSLYGLNSIEEYKDTIIKFIKNNPQSKIIYGRGWSLGAFQGEELAKGPKKEHLDEVSKEIPIILRAYDGHTIWLNSKAMEVFNIDLNTPCPAGGKIEINYEKKELWGTLKESAMDLISDRDYSDEEYEKAFEVFQKQMHKYGITSILAMSGLDWGIRAKVYDNLFKKNKLNMRISNSIIIFADEDWKSQIDEIIKVRENYDCENFKTTTVKFLGDGVVEGCTAYLLKPYEIGAKMGENYYGDFLWNEEDLTNSIKYANDNDFSIHVHSVGDGSTKKVLDAIEKTYKLNNENFRNTITHLQLVDKDDIKRFKNLNIIAAVQPYWHLKGPKWWEEVDYKLLGERAIEEYPLNSFIKENVIITSSSDHSVTPVPNPFYAIEAGVTRNLYNHNYFCVEDIKDMDDERYLLNKAERATVKDLVRSFTINGAYQIFREKEIGSLEIGKYADFIIIDRDIFNINPIDIENTIVLQTFFNGKLVYDIKQNKR
;
A
#
# COMPACT_ATOMS: atom_id res chain seq x y z
N GLU A 1 -35.03 -19.35 -12.79
CA GLU A 1 -36.44 -18.90 -12.95
C GLU A 1 -37.28 -19.19 -11.68
N HIS A 2 -37.04 -20.26 -10.92
CA HIS A 2 -37.80 -20.59 -9.69
C HIS A 2 -37.69 -19.58 -8.54
N PHE A 3 -36.71 -18.68 -8.58
CA PHE A 3 -36.47 -17.68 -7.54
C PHE A 3 -36.96 -16.28 -7.93
N ILE A 4 -37.47 -16.09 -9.15
CA ILE A 4 -37.96 -14.80 -9.62
C ILE A 4 -39.39 -14.56 -9.10
N THR A 5 -39.56 -13.49 -8.37
CA THR A 5 -40.85 -13.00 -7.85
C THR A 5 -41.22 -11.67 -8.53
N GLU A 6 -42.41 -11.15 -8.26
CA GLU A 6 -42.85 -9.82 -8.79
C GLU A 6 -41.94 -8.69 -8.34
N ASP A 7 -41.30 -8.82 -7.15
CA ASP A 7 -40.37 -7.83 -6.62
C ASP A 7 -38.91 -8.04 -7.09
N SER A 8 -38.65 -9.08 -7.89
CA SER A 8 -37.30 -9.40 -8.35
C SER A 8 -36.83 -8.42 -9.42
N LYS A 9 -35.66 -7.81 -9.22
CA LYS A 9 -34.97 -7.07 -10.26
C LYS A 9 -34.11 -8.02 -11.09
N VAL A 10 -34.45 -8.22 -12.34
CA VAL A 10 -33.67 -9.02 -13.29
C VAL A 10 -32.72 -8.11 -14.05
N ILE A 11 -31.42 -8.47 -14.04
CA ILE A 11 -30.36 -7.77 -14.77
C ILE A 11 -29.80 -8.74 -15.82
N ASP A 12 -30.06 -8.46 -17.09
CA ASP A 12 -29.43 -9.18 -18.19
C ASP A 12 -28.05 -8.59 -18.47
N VAL A 13 -27.02 -9.35 -18.21
CA VAL A 13 -25.62 -8.96 -18.43
C VAL A 13 -25.09 -9.33 -19.82
N GLY A 14 -25.90 -10.02 -20.65
CA GLY A 14 -25.52 -10.46 -21.99
C GLY A 14 -24.29 -11.38 -21.97
N LYS A 15 -23.28 -11.04 -22.77
CA LYS A 15 -21.99 -11.79 -22.86
C LYS A 15 -20.94 -11.35 -21.85
N LYS A 16 -21.30 -10.63 -20.80
CA LYS A 16 -20.38 -10.13 -19.79
C LYS A 16 -20.17 -11.18 -18.69
N VAL A 17 -19.11 -11.01 -17.91
CA VAL A 17 -18.77 -11.93 -16.82
C VAL A 17 -19.10 -11.32 -15.47
N ILE A 18 -19.56 -12.13 -14.56
CA ILE A 18 -19.80 -11.78 -13.17
C ILE A 18 -18.71 -12.46 -12.32
N LEU A 19 -18.04 -11.68 -11.49
CA LEU A 19 -17.08 -12.17 -10.48
C LEU A 19 -17.54 -11.75 -9.09
N PRO A 20 -17.11 -12.45 -8.01
CA PRO A 20 -17.25 -11.91 -6.66
C PRO A 20 -16.57 -10.55 -6.56
N GLY A 21 -17.05 -9.68 -5.68
CA GLY A 21 -16.34 -8.45 -5.34
C GLY A 21 -14.93 -8.75 -4.83
N PHE A 22 -13.97 -7.94 -5.24
CA PHE A 22 -12.56 -8.13 -4.86
C PHE A 22 -12.32 -7.75 -3.40
N VAL A 23 -11.36 -8.44 -2.79
CA VAL A 23 -10.79 -8.18 -1.47
C VAL A 23 -9.35 -7.73 -1.67
N ASP A 24 -9.01 -6.50 -1.28
CA ASP A 24 -7.63 -6.04 -1.22
C ASP A 24 -7.05 -6.38 0.16
N SER A 25 -6.09 -7.26 0.19
CA SER A 25 -5.59 -7.91 1.41
C SER A 25 -4.50 -7.13 2.14
N HIS A 26 -4.14 -5.94 1.67
CA HIS A 26 -3.19 -5.01 2.30
C HIS A 26 -3.27 -3.65 1.60
N ILE A 27 -3.86 -2.66 2.26
CA ILE A 27 -4.04 -1.32 1.69
C ILE A 27 -4.03 -0.26 2.79
N HIS A 28 -3.62 0.98 2.46
CA HIS A 28 -3.50 2.12 3.37
C HIS A 28 -4.60 3.17 3.11
N PRO A 29 -5.83 3.01 3.67
CA PRO A 29 -6.86 4.03 3.52
C PRO A 29 -6.46 5.34 4.23
N PRO A 30 -6.84 6.50 3.71
CA PRO A 30 -7.66 6.70 2.52
C PRO A 30 -6.85 6.89 1.22
N GLY A 31 -5.69 6.29 1.07
CA GLY A 31 -4.82 6.43 -0.10
C GLY A 31 -4.41 7.90 -0.32
N THR A 32 -4.60 8.41 -1.54
CA THR A 32 -4.30 9.81 -1.87
C THR A 32 -5.44 10.78 -1.57
N ALA A 33 -6.60 10.30 -1.08
CA ALA A 33 -7.81 11.13 -0.99
C ALA A 33 -7.69 12.34 -0.05
N LEU A 34 -6.86 12.27 1.02
CA LEU A 34 -6.58 13.44 1.86
C LEU A 34 -5.82 14.50 1.08
N THR A 35 -4.77 14.09 0.36
CA THR A 35 -4.00 15.00 -0.49
C THR A 35 -4.88 15.61 -1.58
N ASP A 36 -5.68 14.80 -2.27
CA ASP A 36 -6.55 15.26 -3.36
C ASP A 36 -7.63 16.26 -2.89
N LEU A 37 -8.10 16.11 -1.65
CA LEU A 37 -9.14 16.97 -1.09
C LEU A 37 -8.61 18.22 -0.40
N TYR A 38 -7.45 18.13 0.25
CA TYR A 38 -7.04 19.13 1.25
C TYR A 38 -5.62 19.64 1.10
N GLU A 39 -4.80 19.07 0.22
CA GLU A 39 -3.42 19.47 -0.01
C GLU A 39 -3.18 19.82 -1.49
N VAL A 40 -2.03 20.40 -1.77
CA VAL A 40 -1.59 20.63 -3.15
C VAL A 40 -1.02 19.33 -3.71
N SER A 41 -1.63 18.78 -4.74
CA SER A 41 -1.10 17.62 -5.47
C SER A 41 -0.20 18.09 -6.60
N LEU A 42 1.10 17.74 -6.52
CA LEU A 42 2.12 18.04 -7.53
C LEU A 42 2.52 16.80 -8.34
N TYR A 43 1.87 15.66 -8.09
CA TYR A 43 2.15 14.41 -8.80
C TYR A 43 1.92 14.57 -10.31
N GLY A 44 2.88 14.07 -11.09
CA GLY A 44 2.81 14.11 -12.55
C GLY A 44 3.17 15.46 -13.19
N LEU A 45 3.49 16.49 -12.40
CA LEU A 45 4.03 17.75 -12.89
C LEU A 45 5.57 17.68 -12.95
N ASN A 46 6.18 18.37 -13.92
CA ASN A 46 7.60 18.18 -14.25
C ASN A 46 8.41 19.47 -14.32
N SER A 47 7.84 20.61 -13.91
CA SER A 47 8.52 21.90 -13.94
C SER A 47 8.17 22.79 -12.74
N ILE A 48 9.10 23.69 -12.39
CA ILE A 48 8.92 24.67 -11.30
C ILE A 48 7.71 25.58 -11.57
N GLU A 49 7.50 25.97 -12.81
CA GLU A 49 6.39 26.85 -13.19
C GLU A 49 5.04 26.13 -13.01
N GLU A 50 4.92 24.87 -13.43
CA GLU A 50 3.72 24.07 -13.17
C GLU A 50 3.45 23.91 -11.67
N TYR A 51 4.48 23.72 -10.85
CA TYR A 51 4.35 23.68 -9.40
C TYR A 51 3.80 24.99 -8.85
N LYS A 52 4.42 26.12 -9.21
CA LYS A 52 3.98 27.46 -8.76
C LYS A 52 2.53 27.75 -9.16
N ASP A 53 2.17 27.50 -10.42
CA ASP A 53 0.82 27.71 -10.92
C ASP A 53 -0.22 26.87 -10.16
N THR A 54 0.11 25.62 -9.86
CA THR A 54 -0.76 24.71 -9.11
C THR A 54 -0.95 25.19 -7.67
N ILE A 55 0.13 25.62 -7.01
CA ILE A 55 0.07 26.16 -5.65
C ILE A 55 -0.76 27.45 -5.62
N ILE A 56 -0.53 28.38 -6.54
CA ILE A 56 -1.29 29.63 -6.66
C ILE A 56 -2.78 29.34 -6.85
N LYS A 57 -3.12 28.38 -7.73
CA LYS A 57 -4.51 27.96 -7.97
C LYS A 57 -5.13 27.37 -6.70
N PHE A 58 -4.39 26.56 -5.96
CA PHE A 58 -4.85 25.98 -4.71
C PHE A 58 -5.12 27.07 -3.65
N ILE A 59 -4.21 28.01 -3.46
CA ILE A 59 -4.36 29.14 -2.53
C ILE A 59 -5.61 29.96 -2.87
N LYS A 60 -5.83 30.27 -4.14
CA LYS A 60 -7.02 31.01 -4.60
C LYS A 60 -8.34 30.27 -4.30
N ASN A 61 -8.33 28.94 -4.41
CA ASN A 61 -9.50 28.13 -4.15
C ASN A 61 -9.72 27.85 -2.64
N ASN A 62 -8.69 28.05 -1.81
CA ASN A 62 -8.71 27.78 -0.38
C ASN A 62 -8.24 29.01 0.44
N PRO A 63 -8.90 30.17 0.33
CA PRO A 63 -8.43 31.43 0.91
C PRO A 63 -8.40 31.44 2.45
N GLN A 64 -9.06 30.47 3.10
CA GLN A 64 -9.06 30.29 4.55
C GLN A 64 -7.88 29.48 5.09
N SER A 65 -7.09 28.85 4.21
CA SER A 65 -5.96 28.02 4.63
C SER A 65 -4.85 28.87 5.24
N LYS A 66 -4.48 28.56 6.47
CA LYS A 66 -3.41 29.27 7.20
C LYS A 66 -2.02 28.72 6.87
N ILE A 67 -1.95 27.48 6.48
CA ILE A 67 -0.74 26.76 6.03
C ILE A 67 -1.12 25.98 4.78
N ILE A 68 -0.26 25.97 3.79
CA ILE A 68 -0.42 25.16 2.58
C ILE A 68 0.47 23.93 2.71
N TYR A 69 -0.15 22.78 2.76
CA TYR A 69 0.51 21.49 2.65
C TYR A 69 0.37 20.96 1.23
N GLY A 70 1.34 20.17 0.78
CA GLY A 70 1.28 19.52 -0.54
C GLY A 70 2.31 18.42 -0.67
N ARG A 71 2.15 17.61 -1.75
CA ARG A 71 2.99 16.44 -2.02
C ARG A 71 3.22 16.25 -3.50
N GLY A 72 4.27 15.52 -3.83
CA GLY A 72 4.46 14.94 -5.16
C GLY A 72 5.40 15.70 -6.07
N TRP A 73 6.17 16.70 -5.59
CA TRP A 73 7.24 17.28 -6.39
C TRP A 73 8.43 16.31 -6.53
N SER A 74 9.16 16.42 -7.64
CA SER A 74 10.30 15.57 -7.97
C SER A 74 11.57 16.40 -8.20
N LEU A 75 12.72 15.87 -7.78
CA LEU A 75 14.04 16.46 -8.07
C LEU A 75 14.30 16.62 -9.58
N GLY A 76 13.66 15.80 -10.42
CA GLY A 76 13.79 15.90 -11.87
C GLY A 76 13.32 17.22 -12.49
N ALA A 77 12.53 18.02 -11.76
CA ALA A 77 12.11 19.35 -12.19
C ALA A 77 13.18 20.44 -11.97
N PHE A 78 14.27 20.14 -11.26
CA PHE A 78 15.30 21.10 -10.85
C PHE A 78 16.63 20.85 -11.54
N GLN A 79 17.55 21.83 -11.51
CA GLN A 79 18.85 21.78 -12.15
C GLN A 79 19.96 22.31 -11.23
N GLY A 80 21.21 22.03 -11.58
CA GLY A 80 22.38 22.56 -10.88
C GLY A 80 22.45 22.10 -9.42
N GLU A 81 22.69 23.02 -8.49
CA GLU A 81 22.79 22.69 -7.06
C GLU A 81 21.50 22.12 -6.45
N GLU A 82 20.35 22.46 -7.02
CA GLU A 82 19.04 21.98 -6.54
C GLU A 82 18.82 20.49 -6.75
N LEU A 83 19.51 19.86 -7.72
CA LEU A 83 19.53 18.40 -7.86
C LEU A 83 20.13 17.69 -6.64
N ALA A 84 21.13 18.31 -6.01
CA ALA A 84 21.82 17.73 -4.86
C ALA A 84 21.22 18.17 -3.51
N LYS A 85 20.86 19.47 -3.42
CA LYS A 85 20.37 20.07 -2.18
C LYS A 85 18.85 19.99 -2.01
N GLY A 86 18.12 19.80 -3.09
CA GLY A 86 16.67 20.03 -3.16
C GLY A 86 16.35 21.48 -3.55
N PRO A 87 15.05 21.81 -3.73
CA PRO A 87 14.62 23.12 -4.22
C PRO A 87 14.87 24.26 -3.22
N LYS A 88 15.09 25.45 -3.76
CA LYS A 88 15.30 26.68 -2.97
C LYS A 88 13.97 27.24 -2.47
N LYS A 89 14.00 27.85 -1.27
CA LYS A 89 12.85 28.56 -0.68
C LYS A 89 12.31 29.69 -1.57
N GLU A 90 13.20 30.34 -2.34
CA GLU A 90 12.86 31.49 -3.17
C GLU A 90 11.76 31.19 -4.18
N HIS A 91 11.71 29.99 -4.75
CA HIS A 91 10.65 29.60 -5.67
C HIS A 91 9.26 29.63 -5.01
N LEU A 92 9.16 29.25 -3.73
CA LEU A 92 7.92 29.31 -2.97
C LEU A 92 7.66 30.71 -2.39
N ASP A 93 8.71 31.48 -2.06
CA ASP A 93 8.61 32.88 -1.64
C ASP A 93 8.05 33.78 -2.75
N GLU A 94 8.27 33.43 -4.04
CA GLU A 94 7.63 34.05 -5.19
C GLU A 94 6.12 33.80 -5.23
N VAL A 95 5.66 32.66 -4.71
CA VAL A 95 4.23 32.33 -4.63
C VAL A 95 3.58 33.03 -3.44
N SER A 96 4.20 32.96 -2.26
CA SER A 96 3.72 33.66 -1.06
C SER A 96 4.83 33.82 -0.02
N LYS A 97 4.95 35.04 0.52
CA LYS A 97 5.79 35.37 1.67
C LYS A 97 5.01 35.40 2.99
N GLU A 98 3.69 35.36 2.93
CA GLU A 98 2.80 35.53 4.08
C GLU A 98 2.22 34.18 4.56
N ILE A 99 1.98 33.24 3.63
CA ILE A 99 1.39 31.94 3.94
C ILE A 99 2.51 30.91 3.99
N PRO A 100 2.66 30.14 5.09
CA PRO A 100 3.57 29.00 5.15
C PRO A 100 3.24 27.96 4.09
N ILE A 101 4.25 27.52 3.32
CA ILE A 101 4.10 26.47 2.28
C ILE A 101 5.06 25.35 2.60
N ILE A 102 4.53 24.12 2.68
CA ILE A 102 5.21 22.89 3.08
C ILE A 102 4.90 21.82 2.06
N LEU A 103 5.89 21.38 1.28
CA LEU A 103 5.70 20.44 0.19
C LEU A 103 6.60 19.22 0.37
N ARG A 104 6.02 18.02 0.52
CA ARG A 104 6.78 16.76 0.53
C ARG A 104 7.12 16.33 -0.90
N ALA A 105 8.32 15.82 -1.08
CA ALA A 105 8.71 15.14 -2.31
C ALA A 105 7.87 13.86 -2.53
N TYR A 106 7.81 13.40 -3.77
CA TYR A 106 7.06 12.20 -4.11
C TYR A 106 7.62 10.93 -3.44
N ASP A 107 8.92 10.89 -3.19
CA ASP A 107 9.64 9.78 -2.54
C ASP A 107 9.51 9.79 -1.00
N GLY A 108 8.96 10.87 -0.43
CA GLY A 108 8.76 11.00 1.01
C GLY A 108 10.00 11.38 1.83
N HIS A 109 11.19 11.50 1.22
CA HIS A 109 12.46 11.72 1.92
C HIS A 109 12.90 13.19 2.03
N THR A 110 12.10 14.11 1.49
CA THR A 110 12.47 15.54 1.44
C THR A 110 11.25 16.43 1.62
N ILE A 111 11.39 17.50 2.40
CA ILE A 111 10.40 18.59 2.51
C ILE A 111 10.97 19.87 1.93
N TRP A 112 10.18 20.58 1.13
CA TRP A 112 10.47 21.90 0.58
C TRP A 112 9.61 22.97 1.26
N LEU A 113 10.26 24.00 1.80
CA LEU A 113 9.69 25.05 2.63
C LEU A 113 9.93 26.43 2.03
N ASN A 114 8.94 27.33 2.15
CA ASN A 114 9.20 28.75 1.96
C ASN A 114 9.76 29.40 3.26
N SER A 115 10.20 30.64 3.16
CA SER A 115 10.73 31.39 4.31
C SER A 115 9.72 31.52 5.46
N LYS A 116 8.43 31.65 5.14
CA LYS A 116 7.37 31.76 6.14
C LYS A 116 7.13 30.47 6.90
N ALA A 117 7.23 29.32 6.24
CA ALA A 117 7.13 28.04 6.91
C ALA A 117 8.28 27.84 7.90
N MET A 118 9.52 28.16 7.51
CA MET A 118 10.67 28.07 8.42
C MET A 118 10.52 28.99 9.64
N GLU A 119 10.00 30.21 9.45
CA GLU A 119 9.69 31.12 10.56
C GLU A 119 8.65 30.54 11.53
N VAL A 120 7.54 30.00 11.01
CA VAL A 120 6.43 29.44 11.82
C VAL A 120 6.87 28.24 12.63
N PHE A 121 7.75 27.40 12.08
CA PHE A 121 8.27 26.21 12.76
C PHE A 121 9.58 26.48 13.54
N ASN A 122 9.98 27.77 13.67
CA ASN A 122 11.18 28.18 14.38
C ASN A 122 12.47 27.48 13.89
N ILE A 123 12.59 27.31 12.58
CA ILE A 123 13.79 26.73 11.97
C ILE A 123 14.71 27.87 11.53
N ASP A 124 15.91 27.92 12.10
CA ASP A 124 16.96 28.88 11.78
C ASP A 124 18.34 28.19 11.64
N LEU A 125 19.40 28.99 11.44
CA LEU A 125 20.76 28.48 11.29
C LEU A 125 21.31 27.78 12.55
N ASN A 126 20.70 28.01 13.72
CA ASN A 126 21.11 27.43 15.00
C ASN A 126 20.26 26.21 15.38
N THR A 127 19.22 25.89 14.58
CA THR A 127 18.35 24.73 14.84
C THR A 127 19.18 23.45 14.84
N PRO A 128 19.17 22.66 15.94
CA PRO A 128 19.87 21.39 15.98
C PRO A 128 19.28 20.44 14.93
N CYS A 129 20.15 19.92 14.06
CA CYS A 129 19.72 18.92 13.09
C CYS A 129 19.58 17.55 13.78
N PRO A 130 18.42 16.86 13.67
CA PRO A 130 18.26 15.51 14.18
C PRO A 130 19.28 14.54 13.58
N ALA A 131 19.65 13.50 14.34
CA ALA A 131 20.60 12.51 13.88
C ALA A 131 20.07 11.80 12.61
N GLY A 132 20.93 11.67 11.59
CA GLY A 132 20.54 11.12 10.29
C GLY A 132 19.80 12.12 9.37
N GLY A 133 19.38 13.29 9.87
CA GLY A 133 18.75 14.33 9.08
C GLY A 133 19.73 15.30 8.45
N LYS A 134 19.20 16.17 7.57
CA LYS A 134 19.95 17.27 6.98
C LYS A 134 19.08 18.51 6.77
N ILE A 135 19.52 19.64 7.32
CA ILE A 135 19.00 20.99 7.03
C ILE A 135 19.92 21.61 5.97
N GLU A 136 19.40 21.85 4.79
CA GLU A 136 20.23 22.42 3.71
C GLU A 136 20.45 23.93 3.90
N ILE A 137 21.71 24.34 3.72
CA ILE A 137 22.18 25.71 3.98
C ILE A 137 22.81 26.30 2.71
N ASN A 138 22.52 27.58 2.45
CA ASN A 138 23.29 28.39 1.54
C ASN A 138 24.47 29.02 2.30
N TYR A 139 25.64 28.41 2.20
CA TYR A 139 26.83 28.81 2.92
C TYR A 139 27.38 30.18 2.46
N GLU A 140 27.16 30.56 1.19
CA GLU A 140 27.63 31.84 0.65
C GLU A 140 26.85 33.00 1.23
N LYS A 141 25.52 32.86 1.30
CA LYS A 141 24.62 33.89 1.85
C LYS A 141 24.42 33.77 3.37
N LYS A 142 24.86 32.64 3.98
CA LYS A 142 24.62 32.33 5.40
C LYS A 142 23.13 32.31 5.75
N GLU A 143 22.34 31.61 4.96
CA GLU A 143 20.90 31.49 5.17
C GLU A 143 20.43 30.05 4.89
N LEU A 144 19.25 29.70 5.38
CA LEU A 144 18.63 28.39 5.07
C LEU A 144 18.28 28.32 3.58
N TRP A 145 18.48 27.11 3.01
CA TRP A 145 18.19 26.83 1.61
C TRP A 145 16.69 26.70 1.33
N GLY A 146 15.95 26.05 2.25
CA GLY A 146 14.53 25.77 2.14
C GLY A 146 14.19 24.30 2.06
N THR A 147 15.18 23.42 2.18
CA THR A 147 15.00 21.96 2.09
C THR A 147 15.47 21.28 3.36
N LEU A 148 14.63 20.37 3.87
CA LEU A 148 14.93 19.42 4.95
C LEU A 148 14.89 18.00 4.40
N LYS A 149 15.81 17.14 4.85
CA LYS A 149 15.91 15.75 4.41
C LYS A 149 15.92 14.79 5.59
N GLU A 150 15.42 13.59 5.35
CA GLU A 150 15.39 12.47 6.29
C GLU A 150 14.81 12.92 7.65
N SER A 151 15.41 12.52 8.76
CA SER A 151 14.93 12.87 10.11
C SER A 151 14.88 14.39 10.41
N ALA A 152 15.50 15.25 9.58
CA ALA A 152 15.27 16.69 9.71
C ALA A 152 13.83 17.10 9.35
N MET A 153 13.10 16.25 8.63
CA MET A 153 11.69 16.49 8.33
C MET A 153 10.79 16.44 9.56
N ASP A 154 11.21 15.76 10.63
CA ASP A 154 10.48 15.65 11.90
C ASP A 154 10.41 16.98 12.66
N LEU A 155 11.19 17.99 12.23
CA LEU A 155 11.06 19.37 12.69
C LEU A 155 9.76 20.04 12.24
N ILE A 156 9.08 19.47 11.26
CA ILE A 156 7.82 19.94 10.69
C ILE A 156 6.72 18.94 11.07
N SER A 157 5.72 19.39 11.81
CA SER A 157 4.54 18.56 12.06
C SER A 157 3.72 18.36 10.78
N ASP A 158 3.27 17.15 10.55
CA ASP A 158 2.29 16.87 9.52
C ASP A 158 0.96 17.60 9.80
N ARG A 159 0.16 17.74 8.74
CA ARG A 159 -1.20 18.25 8.88
C ARG A 159 -2.03 17.28 9.73
N ASP A 160 -2.63 17.80 10.78
CA ASP A 160 -3.66 17.07 11.52
C ASP A 160 -5.02 17.23 10.82
N TYR A 161 -5.72 16.11 10.63
CA TYR A 161 -7.03 16.07 9.99
C TYR A 161 -8.10 15.71 11.02
N SER A 162 -9.23 16.42 10.95
CA SER A 162 -10.39 16.10 11.77
C SER A 162 -11.05 14.77 11.36
N ASP A 163 -11.88 14.21 12.26
CA ASP A 163 -12.64 12.99 11.95
C ASP A 163 -13.56 13.21 10.72
N GLU A 164 -14.13 14.41 10.55
CA GLU A 164 -14.97 14.77 9.41
C GLU A 164 -14.19 14.83 8.09
N GLU A 165 -12.93 15.30 8.14
CA GLU A 165 -12.06 15.29 6.95
C GLU A 165 -11.69 13.86 6.57
N TYR A 166 -11.39 13.00 7.54
CA TYR A 166 -11.16 11.57 7.31
C TYR A 166 -12.42 10.87 6.78
N GLU A 167 -13.61 11.15 7.32
CA GLU A 167 -14.87 10.59 6.82
C GLU A 167 -15.05 10.94 5.33
N LYS A 168 -14.84 12.21 4.97
CA LYS A 168 -14.99 12.65 3.59
C LYS A 168 -13.93 12.04 2.66
N ALA A 169 -12.68 11.94 3.12
CA ALA A 169 -11.61 11.30 2.37
C ALA A 169 -11.91 9.80 2.15
N PHE A 170 -12.45 9.12 3.17
CA PHE A 170 -12.85 7.73 3.02
C PHE A 170 -14.04 7.54 2.07
N GLU A 171 -15.00 8.46 2.05
CA GLU A 171 -16.09 8.43 1.05
C GLU A 171 -15.56 8.54 -0.40
N VAL A 172 -14.49 9.32 -0.62
CA VAL A 172 -13.81 9.40 -1.92
C VAL A 172 -13.06 8.11 -2.23
N PHE A 173 -12.27 7.64 -1.28
CA PHE A 173 -11.51 6.40 -1.37
C PHE A 173 -12.40 5.20 -1.71
N GLN A 174 -13.51 4.98 -0.97
CA GLN A 174 -14.37 3.84 -1.24
C GLN A 174 -15.03 3.91 -2.65
N LYS A 175 -15.33 5.10 -3.17
CA LYS A 175 -15.79 5.25 -4.56
C LYS A 175 -14.72 4.85 -5.57
N GLN A 176 -13.47 5.17 -5.30
CA GLN A 176 -12.34 4.74 -6.13
C GLN A 176 -12.20 3.21 -6.08
N MET A 177 -12.27 2.61 -4.91
CA MET A 177 -12.21 1.14 -4.74
C MET A 177 -13.37 0.46 -5.48
N HIS A 178 -14.58 0.96 -5.36
CA HIS A 178 -15.74 0.42 -6.08
C HIS A 178 -15.57 0.51 -7.60
N LYS A 179 -14.93 1.56 -8.14
CA LYS A 179 -14.59 1.66 -9.56
C LYS A 179 -13.71 0.50 -10.04
N TYR A 180 -12.87 -0.03 -9.16
CA TYR A 180 -12.01 -1.19 -9.44
C TYR A 180 -12.61 -2.52 -8.98
N GLY A 181 -13.87 -2.53 -8.51
CA GLY A 181 -14.56 -3.73 -8.07
C GLY A 181 -14.18 -4.24 -6.68
N ILE A 182 -13.44 -3.45 -5.92
CA ILE A 182 -13.02 -3.79 -4.55
C ILE A 182 -14.17 -3.46 -3.59
N THR A 183 -14.67 -4.47 -2.88
CA THR A 183 -15.80 -4.36 -1.92
C THR A 183 -15.38 -4.60 -0.48
N SER A 184 -14.19 -5.16 -0.27
CA SER A 184 -13.63 -5.44 1.05
C SER A 184 -12.14 -5.17 1.07
N ILE A 185 -11.60 -4.77 2.23
CA ILE A 185 -10.18 -4.48 2.40
C ILE A 185 -9.64 -4.97 3.74
N LEU A 186 -8.34 -5.28 3.80
CA LEU A 186 -7.57 -5.29 5.04
C LEU A 186 -6.83 -3.97 5.13
N ALA A 187 -7.36 -3.06 5.96
CA ALA A 187 -6.84 -1.71 6.12
C ALA A 187 -5.65 -1.69 7.07
N MET A 188 -4.53 -1.10 6.66
CA MET A 188 -3.38 -0.83 7.51
C MET A 188 -3.57 0.52 8.21
N SER A 189 -3.43 0.55 9.53
CA SER A 189 -3.55 1.76 10.35
C SER A 189 -2.62 1.70 11.56
N GLY A 190 -2.50 2.83 12.27
CA GLY A 190 -1.89 2.88 13.60
C GLY A 190 -2.93 3.25 14.66
N LEU A 191 -2.51 3.26 15.92
CA LEU A 191 -3.35 3.77 17.02
C LEU A 191 -3.57 5.28 16.86
N ASP A 192 -2.52 6.01 16.46
CA ASP A 192 -2.50 7.48 16.39
C ASP A 192 -2.41 8.04 14.96
N TRP A 193 -2.32 7.20 13.94
CA TRP A 193 -2.20 7.64 12.55
C TRP A 193 -3.12 6.87 11.60
N GLY A 194 -3.38 7.46 10.41
CA GLY A 194 -4.32 6.91 9.45
C GLY A 194 -5.77 7.10 9.88
N ILE A 195 -6.66 6.31 9.32
CA ILE A 195 -8.08 6.37 9.68
C ILE A 195 -8.32 5.62 10.99
N ARG A 196 -8.71 6.35 12.02
CA ARG A 196 -9.06 5.78 13.33
C ARG A 196 -10.37 4.98 13.26
N ALA A 197 -10.49 3.93 14.05
CA ALA A 197 -11.68 3.06 14.13
C ALA A 197 -12.99 3.84 14.35
N LYS A 198 -12.93 4.94 15.11
CA LYS A 198 -14.06 5.85 15.35
C LYS A 198 -14.64 6.44 14.05
N VAL A 199 -13.80 6.72 13.05
CA VAL A 199 -14.25 7.26 11.75
C VAL A 199 -15.09 6.22 10.99
N TYR A 200 -14.66 4.95 11.00
CA TYR A 200 -15.43 3.87 10.39
C TYR A 200 -16.76 3.63 11.11
N ASP A 201 -16.77 3.68 12.44
CA ASP A 201 -17.99 3.58 13.25
C ASP A 201 -18.96 4.73 12.95
N ASN A 202 -18.45 5.97 12.83
CA ASN A 202 -19.26 7.12 12.43
C ASN A 202 -19.88 6.94 11.04
N LEU A 203 -19.08 6.49 10.05
CA LEU A 203 -19.56 6.21 8.70
C LEU A 203 -20.60 5.10 8.69
N PHE A 204 -20.41 4.05 9.49
CA PHE A 204 -21.38 2.96 9.63
C PHE A 204 -22.71 3.48 10.21
N LYS A 205 -22.68 4.20 11.32
CA LYS A 205 -23.87 4.81 11.95
C LYS A 205 -24.61 5.78 11.02
N LYS A 206 -23.89 6.46 10.13
CA LYS A 206 -24.45 7.35 9.10
C LYS A 206 -24.95 6.61 7.84
N ASN A 207 -24.88 5.27 7.79
CA ASN A 207 -25.15 4.44 6.59
C ASN A 207 -24.32 4.83 5.35
N LYS A 208 -23.09 5.26 5.55
CA LYS A 208 -22.14 5.70 4.51
C LYS A 208 -21.00 4.72 4.28
N LEU A 209 -20.81 3.73 5.16
CA LEU A 209 -19.82 2.68 5.02
C LEU A 209 -20.36 1.56 4.10
N ASN A 210 -20.07 1.68 2.81
CA ASN A 210 -20.51 0.73 1.77
C ASN A 210 -19.36 -0.22 1.34
N MET A 211 -18.50 -0.57 2.27
CA MET A 211 -17.35 -1.46 2.10
C MET A 211 -17.14 -2.23 3.40
N ARG A 212 -16.60 -3.46 3.33
CA ARG A 212 -16.17 -4.17 4.53
C ARG A 212 -14.71 -3.88 4.82
N ILE A 213 -14.45 -3.50 6.06
CA ILE A 213 -13.12 -3.17 6.56
C ILE A 213 -12.72 -4.20 7.60
N SER A 214 -11.66 -4.95 7.34
CA SER A 214 -10.90 -5.60 8.39
C SER A 214 -9.71 -4.72 8.70
N ASN A 215 -9.54 -4.34 9.96
CA ASN A 215 -8.51 -3.41 10.37
C ASN A 215 -7.30 -4.16 10.93
N SER A 216 -6.12 -3.74 10.51
CA SER A 216 -4.83 -4.22 10.97
C SER A 216 -4.07 -3.05 11.57
N ILE A 217 -3.86 -3.07 12.89
CA ILE A 217 -3.20 -1.96 13.61
C ILE A 217 -1.75 -2.33 13.86
N ILE A 218 -0.85 -1.42 13.49
CA ILE A 218 0.59 -1.60 13.65
C ILE A 218 1.02 -1.44 15.11
N ILE A 219 2.00 -2.24 15.51
CA ILE A 219 2.77 -2.08 16.74
C ILE A 219 4.26 -1.92 16.40
N PHE A 220 4.98 -1.18 17.24
CA PHE A 220 6.38 -0.86 17.07
C PHE A 220 7.25 -1.64 18.06
N ALA A 221 8.39 -2.12 17.56
CA ALA A 221 9.30 -2.99 18.31
C ALA A 221 10.09 -2.26 19.42
N ASP A 222 10.27 -0.96 19.29
CA ASP A 222 10.97 -0.07 20.23
C ASP A 222 10.07 0.48 21.34
N GLU A 223 8.78 0.12 21.34
CA GLU A 223 7.80 0.48 22.36
C GLU A 223 7.33 -0.77 23.13
N ASP A 224 6.61 -0.59 24.23
CA ASP A 224 5.99 -1.71 24.96
C ASP A 224 4.90 -2.38 24.11
N TRP A 225 5.28 -3.45 23.41
CA TRP A 225 4.41 -4.19 22.50
C TRP A 225 3.14 -4.72 23.19
N LYS A 226 3.23 -5.05 24.50
CA LYS A 226 2.08 -5.57 25.22
C LYS A 226 1.03 -4.49 25.44
N SER A 227 1.45 -3.31 25.88
CA SER A 227 0.57 -2.16 26.05
C SER A 227 -0.11 -1.77 24.73
N GLN A 228 0.63 -1.79 23.60
CA GLN A 228 0.05 -1.50 22.29
C GLN A 228 -1.04 -2.51 21.92
N ILE A 229 -0.83 -3.82 22.13
CA ILE A 229 -1.85 -4.84 21.85
C ILE A 229 -3.06 -4.68 22.80
N ASP A 230 -2.84 -4.34 24.08
CA ASP A 230 -3.93 -4.06 25.04
C ASP A 230 -4.80 -2.88 24.56
N GLU A 231 -4.23 -1.84 23.94
CA GLU A 231 -5.00 -0.75 23.32
C GLU A 231 -5.77 -1.24 22.06
N ILE A 232 -5.18 -2.11 21.25
CA ILE A 232 -5.87 -2.70 20.09
C ILE A 232 -7.09 -3.52 20.52
N ILE A 233 -7.00 -4.25 21.65
CA ILE A 233 -8.13 -4.97 22.23
C ILE A 233 -9.27 -3.99 22.54
N LYS A 234 -8.97 -2.84 23.17
CA LYS A 234 -9.97 -1.80 23.46
C LYS A 234 -10.58 -1.20 22.19
N VAL A 235 -9.78 -1.01 21.13
CA VAL A 235 -10.31 -0.54 19.84
C VAL A 235 -11.34 -1.53 19.30
N ARG A 236 -11.04 -2.83 19.31
CA ARG A 236 -11.96 -3.89 18.89
C ARG A 236 -13.26 -3.88 19.70
N GLU A 237 -13.15 -3.83 21.03
CA GLU A 237 -14.31 -3.84 21.93
C GLU A 237 -15.23 -2.63 21.75
N ASN A 238 -14.66 -1.47 21.42
CA ASN A 238 -15.41 -0.21 21.34
C ASN A 238 -16.03 0.05 19.96
N TYR A 239 -15.43 -0.44 18.87
CA TYR A 239 -15.76 0.03 17.52
C TYR A 239 -16.16 -1.07 16.54
N ASP A 240 -15.98 -2.35 16.85
CA ASP A 240 -16.36 -3.43 15.93
C ASP A 240 -17.87 -3.40 15.63
N CYS A 241 -18.20 -3.47 14.34
CA CYS A 241 -19.58 -3.53 13.86
C CYS A 241 -19.68 -4.48 12.64
N GLU A 242 -20.83 -4.54 11.97
CA GLU A 242 -21.05 -5.45 10.85
C GLU A 242 -20.02 -5.25 9.72
N ASN A 243 -19.77 -3.99 9.33
CA ASN A 243 -18.88 -3.65 8.21
C ASN A 243 -17.45 -3.29 8.63
N PHE A 244 -17.15 -3.20 9.91
CA PHE A 244 -15.82 -2.90 10.43
C PHE A 244 -15.44 -3.87 11.54
N LYS A 245 -14.29 -4.52 11.42
CA LYS A 245 -13.74 -5.45 12.39
C LYS A 245 -12.25 -5.23 12.57
N THR A 246 -11.77 -5.16 13.81
CA THR A 246 -10.34 -5.16 14.14
C THR A 246 -9.89 -6.60 14.36
N THR A 247 -9.21 -7.17 13.36
CA THR A 247 -8.92 -8.61 13.31
C THR A 247 -7.43 -8.93 13.39
N THR A 248 -6.57 -7.93 13.23
CA THR A 248 -5.16 -8.19 12.90
C THR A 248 -4.23 -7.20 13.60
N VAL A 249 -3.10 -7.69 14.10
CA VAL A 249 -1.98 -6.87 14.57
C VAL A 249 -0.91 -6.84 13.48
N LYS A 250 -0.48 -5.65 13.06
CA LYS A 250 0.57 -5.45 12.05
C LYS A 250 1.94 -5.34 12.72
N PHE A 251 2.92 -6.01 12.12
CA PHE A 251 4.33 -5.96 12.51
C PHE A 251 5.18 -5.50 11.32
N LEU A 252 6.28 -4.81 11.59
CA LEU A 252 7.35 -4.57 10.63
C LEU A 252 8.52 -5.49 10.99
N GLY A 253 8.84 -6.46 10.15
CA GLY A 253 9.99 -7.35 10.34
C GLY A 253 11.29 -6.69 9.94
N ASP A 254 11.28 -6.00 8.81
CA ASP A 254 12.42 -5.28 8.22
C ASP A 254 11.94 -4.06 7.42
N GLY A 255 12.83 -3.46 6.64
CA GLY A 255 12.51 -2.40 5.71
C GLY A 255 12.40 -2.90 4.26
N VAL A 256 13.00 -2.18 3.30
CA VAL A 256 12.88 -2.40 1.85
C VAL A 256 14.25 -2.52 1.18
N VAL A 257 14.31 -3.18 0.01
CA VAL A 257 15.56 -3.40 -0.74
C VAL A 257 16.15 -2.07 -1.20
N GLU A 258 15.36 -1.19 -1.78
CA GLU A 258 15.80 0.11 -2.30
C GLU A 258 16.41 1.04 -1.24
N GLY A 259 15.95 0.89 0.01
CA GLY A 259 16.52 1.57 1.18
C GLY A 259 17.71 0.84 1.80
N CYS A 260 18.10 -0.32 1.28
CA CYS A 260 19.09 -1.22 1.87
C CYS A 260 18.74 -1.64 3.32
N THR A 261 17.46 -1.65 3.68
CA THR A 261 16.98 -1.96 5.04
C THR A 261 16.24 -3.29 5.13
N ALA A 262 15.97 -3.97 4.00
CA ALA A 262 15.49 -5.34 4.01
C ALA A 262 16.55 -6.28 4.60
N TYR A 263 16.17 -7.16 5.54
CA TYR A 263 17.09 -8.06 6.21
C TYR A 263 17.28 -9.37 5.42
N LEU A 264 18.51 -9.59 4.94
CA LEU A 264 18.86 -10.64 3.99
C LEU A 264 19.68 -11.78 4.64
N LEU A 265 19.57 -12.98 4.08
CA LEU A 265 20.43 -14.15 4.44
C LEU A 265 21.84 -14.02 3.87
N LYS A 266 22.04 -13.31 2.77
CA LYS A 266 23.33 -12.98 2.18
C LYS A 266 23.46 -11.46 2.11
N PRO A 267 24.70 -10.92 2.21
CA PRO A 267 24.88 -9.46 2.21
C PRO A 267 24.39 -8.82 0.91
N TYR A 268 24.07 -7.54 0.99
CA TYR A 268 23.86 -6.70 -0.18
C TYR A 268 25.10 -6.69 -1.06
N GLU A 269 24.92 -6.48 -2.37
CA GLU A 269 26.02 -6.32 -3.30
C GLU A 269 26.85 -5.05 -3.00
N ILE A 270 28.10 -5.02 -3.46
CA ILE A 270 29.01 -3.86 -3.29
C ILE A 270 28.38 -2.57 -3.84
N GLY A 271 27.50 -2.70 -4.83
CA GLY A 271 26.73 -1.58 -5.41
C GLY A 271 25.87 -0.79 -4.42
N ALA A 272 25.50 -1.40 -3.31
CA ALA A 272 24.75 -0.75 -2.21
C ALA A 272 25.59 0.31 -1.45
N LYS A 273 26.91 0.24 -1.53
CA LYS A 273 27.84 1.15 -0.81
C LYS A 273 27.70 1.15 0.72
N MET A 274 27.12 0.10 1.29
CA MET A 274 26.90 -0.08 2.73
C MET A 274 28.07 -0.79 3.43
N GLY A 275 29.16 -1.11 2.70
CA GLY A 275 30.30 -1.88 3.17
C GLY A 275 30.16 -3.39 2.92
N GLU A 276 31.24 -4.12 3.16
CA GLU A 276 31.24 -5.57 3.06
C GLU A 276 30.43 -6.18 4.22
N ASN A 277 29.73 -7.28 3.95
CA ASN A 277 28.92 -8.02 4.95
C ASN A 277 27.78 -7.22 5.59
N TYR A 278 27.16 -6.30 4.85
CA TYR A 278 25.95 -5.62 5.31
C TYR A 278 24.71 -6.39 4.84
N TYR A 279 23.82 -6.73 5.79
CA TYR A 279 22.67 -7.62 5.59
C TYR A 279 21.32 -6.90 5.70
N GLY A 280 21.30 -5.61 5.98
CA GLY A 280 20.08 -4.89 6.40
C GLY A 280 19.79 -5.10 7.89
N ASP A 281 18.60 -4.66 8.31
CA ASP A 281 18.24 -4.62 9.73
C ASP A 281 16.93 -5.38 9.99
N PHE A 282 16.97 -6.32 10.93
CA PHE A 282 15.76 -6.95 11.47
C PHE A 282 15.30 -6.16 12.71
N LEU A 283 14.04 -5.73 12.72
CA LEU A 283 13.58 -4.71 13.68
C LEU A 283 13.22 -5.26 15.07
N TRP A 284 13.08 -6.58 15.22
CA TRP A 284 12.64 -7.20 16.47
C TRP A 284 13.76 -8.05 17.09
N ASN A 285 13.83 -8.10 18.42
CA ASN A 285 14.51 -9.22 19.06
C ASN A 285 13.61 -10.47 19.02
N GLU A 286 14.21 -11.65 19.05
CA GLU A 286 13.49 -12.91 18.84
C GLU A 286 12.49 -13.24 19.96
N GLU A 287 12.80 -12.86 21.21
CA GLU A 287 11.95 -13.14 22.35
C GLU A 287 10.70 -12.27 22.34
N ASP A 288 10.85 -10.95 22.12
CA ASP A 288 9.72 -10.01 22.05
C ASP A 288 8.83 -10.31 20.86
N LEU A 289 9.40 -10.62 19.68
CA LEU A 289 8.60 -11.03 18.52
C LEU A 289 7.78 -12.29 18.82
N THR A 290 8.41 -13.31 19.41
CA THR A 290 7.73 -14.57 19.75
C THR A 290 6.62 -14.34 20.77
N ASN A 291 6.89 -13.55 21.81
CA ASN A 291 5.93 -13.28 22.88
C ASN A 291 4.76 -12.38 22.39
N SER A 292 5.06 -11.38 21.57
CA SER A 292 4.02 -10.49 21.00
C SER A 292 3.11 -11.22 20.00
N ILE A 293 3.66 -12.07 19.13
CA ILE A 293 2.87 -12.94 18.24
C ILE A 293 1.96 -13.85 19.07
N LYS A 294 2.53 -14.52 20.09
CA LYS A 294 1.74 -15.37 20.96
C LYS A 294 0.63 -14.60 21.65
N TYR A 295 0.92 -13.43 22.22
CA TYR A 295 -0.05 -12.61 22.92
C TYR A 295 -1.17 -12.10 21.99
N ALA A 296 -0.84 -11.71 20.75
CA ALA A 296 -1.83 -11.35 19.75
C ALA A 296 -2.76 -12.54 19.42
N ASN A 297 -2.19 -13.73 19.16
CA ASN A 297 -2.96 -14.93 18.86
C ASN A 297 -3.81 -15.41 20.07
N ASP A 298 -3.29 -15.33 21.30
CA ASP A 298 -4.05 -15.67 22.52
C ASP A 298 -5.25 -14.73 22.76
N ASN A 299 -5.25 -13.55 22.14
CA ASN A 299 -6.35 -12.58 22.15
C ASN A 299 -7.18 -12.59 20.86
N ASP A 300 -7.17 -13.68 20.09
CA ASP A 300 -7.94 -13.88 18.85
C ASP A 300 -7.62 -12.85 17.75
N PHE A 301 -6.40 -12.34 17.69
CA PHE A 301 -5.90 -11.59 16.54
C PHE A 301 -5.03 -12.48 15.65
N SER A 302 -5.20 -12.36 14.35
CA SER A 302 -4.18 -12.74 13.38
C SER A 302 -3.02 -11.76 13.46
N ILE A 303 -1.84 -12.18 12.99
CA ILE A 303 -0.74 -11.24 12.74
C ILE A 303 -0.55 -11.02 11.23
N HIS A 304 -0.06 -9.84 10.87
CA HIS A 304 0.29 -9.47 9.51
C HIS A 304 1.66 -8.82 9.50
N VAL A 305 2.68 -9.55 9.02
CA VAL A 305 4.07 -9.13 9.15
C VAL A 305 4.62 -8.65 7.82
N HIS A 306 5.07 -7.39 7.76
CA HIS A 306 5.90 -6.89 6.66
C HIS A 306 7.23 -7.63 6.67
N SER A 307 7.58 -8.27 5.58
CA SER A 307 8.84 -8.98 5.41
C SER A 307 9.24 -8.98 3.94
N VAL A 308 10.30 -8.26 3.62
CA VAL A 308 10.83 -8.08 2.27
C VAL A 308 12.03 -8.99 2.04
N GLY A 309 12.95 -9.05 2.99
CA GLY A 309 14.12 -9.88 2.91
C GLY A 309 13.89 -11.35 3.32
N ASP A 310 14.65 -12.25 2.72
CA ASP A 310 14.65 -13.68 3.04
C ASP A 310 15.10 -13.98 4.48
N GLY A 311 16.02 -13.19 5.01
CA GLY A 311 16.44 -13.25 6.42
C GLY A 311 15.33 -12.85 7.38
N SER A 312 14.58 -11.81 7.06
CA SER A 312 13.39 -11.38 7.81
C SER A 312 12.32 -12.47 7.81
N THR A 313 11.97 -12.98 6.62
CA THR A 313 10.98 -14.06 6.46
C THR A 313 11.35 -15.27 7.32
N LYS A 314 12.62 -15.69 7.31
CA LYS A 314 13.11 -16.79 8.14
C LYS A 314 12.92 -16.52 9.64
N LYS A 315 13.30 -15.35 10.12
CA LYS A 315 13.15 -14.95 11.55
C LYS A 315 11.68 -14.94 11.98
N VAL A 316 10.79 -14.43 11.14
CA VAL A 316 9.34 -14.41 11.40
C VAL A 316 8.78 -15.83 11.44
N LEU A 317 9.17 -16.70 10.50
CA LEU A 317 8.77 -18.11 10.50
C LEU A 317 9.26 -18.84 11.75
N ASP A 318 10.51 -18.59 12.17
CA ASP A 318 11.10 -19.18 13.39
C ASP A 318 10.30 -18.76 14.64
N ALA A 319 9.87 -17.49 14.73
CA ALA A 319 9.06 -17.00 15.84
C ALA A 319 7.65 -17.63 15.83
N ILE A 320 6.99 -17.68 14.69
CA ILE A 320 5.67 -18.30 14.55
C ILE A 320 5.73 -19.80 14.88
N GLU A 321 6.75 -20.51 14.41
CA GLU A 321 6.92 -21.94 14.69
C GLU A 321 7.04 -22.24 16.19
N LYS A 322 7.72 -21.36 16.95
CA LYS A 322 7.80 -21.48 18.41
C LYS A 322 6.43 -21.36 19.09
N THR A 323 5.59 -20.43 18.61
CA THR A 323 4.22 -20.25 19.14
C THR A 323 3.28 -21.38 18.73
N TYR A 324 3.38 -21.85 17.49
CA TYR A 324 2.52 -22.90 16.92
C TYR A 324 2.62 -24.23 17.68
N LYS A 325 3.82 -24.61 18.12
CA LYS A 325 4.04 -25.83 18.92
C LYS A 325 3.28 -25.85 20.24
N LEU A 326 2.83 -24.68 20.71
CA LEU A 326 2.13 -24.53 21.97
C LEU A 326 0.60 -24.70 21.84
N ASN A 327 -0.01 -24.25 20.75
CA ASN A 327 -1.46 -24.09 20.67
C ASN A 327 -2.16 -24.86 19.53
N ASN A 328 -1.45 -25.30 18.49
CA ASN A 328 -1.96 -26.07 17.32
C ASN A 328 -3.24 -25.48 16.65
N GLU A 329 -3.44 -24.16 16.75
CA GLU A 329 -4.58 -23.44 16.21
C GLU A 329 -4.23 -22.71 14.90
N ASN A 330 -5.22 -22.52 14.02
CA ASN A 330 -5.03 -21.79 12.77
C ASN A 330 -5.47 -20.34 12.93
N PHE A 331 -4.52 -19.48 13.28
CA PHE A 331 -4.74 -18.05 13.44
C PHE A 331 -4.76 -17.25 12.13
N ARG A 332 -4.53 -17.91 10.96
CA ARG A 332 -4.41 -17.25 9.65
C ARG A 332 -3.32 -16.18 9.64
N ASN A 333 -2.23 -16.45 10.34
CA ASN A 333 -1.08 -15.57 10.37
C ASN A 333 -0.55 -15.33 8.96
N THR A 334 -0.17 -14.12 8.66
CA THR A 334 0.16 -13.66 7.31
C THR A 334 1.54 -13.01 7.30
N ILE A 335 2.33 -13.32 6.28
CA ILE A 335 3.56 -12.59 5.94
C ILE A 335 3.33 -11.91 4.59
N THR A 336 3.67 -10.63 4.50
CA THR A 336 3.41 -9.83 3.30
C THR A 336 4.66 -9.28 2.65
N HIS A 337 4.55 -8.92 1.39
CA HIS A 337 5.54 -8.46 0.42
C HIS A 337 6.36 -9.61 -0.16
N LEU A 338 7.18 -10.29 0.65
CA LEU A 338 7.86 -11.52 0.24
C LEU A 338 8.67 -11.35 -1.05
N GLN A 339 9.41 -10.23 -1.17
CA GLN A 339 10.23 -9.95 -2.34
C GLN A 339 11.30 -11.02 -2.51
N LEU A 340 12.05 -11.32 -1.45
CA LEU A 340 12.95 -12.46 -1.41
C LEU A 340 12.49 -13.48 -0.36
N VAL A 341 12.50 -14.77 -0.72
CA VAL A 341 12.17 -15.88 0.17
C VAL A 341 13.10 -17.06 -0.13
N ASP A 342 13.73 -17.60 0.91
CA ASP A 342 14.51 -18.83 0.76
C ASP A 342 13.62 -20.01 0.35
N LYS A 343 14.10 -20.82 -0.61
CA LYS A 343 13.33 -21.95 -1.16
C LYS A 343 12.94 -22.98 -0.10
N ASP A 344 13.77 -23.16 0.92
CA ASP A 344 13.49 -24.10 2.01
C ASP A 344 12.40 -23.55 2.95
N ASP A 345 12.24 -22.24 3.04
CA ASP A 345 11.23 -21.59 3.88
C ASP A 345 9.82 -21.64 3.24
N ILE A 346 9.69 -21.76 1.90
CA ILE A 346 8.38 -21.78 1.22
C ILE A 346 7.48 -22.91 1.77
N LYS A 347 8.03 -24.11 2.02
CA LYS A 347 7.29 -25.23 2.59
C LYS A 347 6.81 -24.99 4.01
N ARG A 348 7.52 -24.14 4.76
CA ARG A 348 7.15 -23.80 6.14
C ARG A 348 5.85 -23.01 6.19
N PHE A 349 5.56 -22.15 5.18
CA PHE A 349 4.26 -21.47 5.08
C PHE A 349 3.11 -22.48 5.09
N LYS A 350 3.19 -23.54 4.30
CA LYS A 350 2.16 -24.59 4.27
C LYS A 350 2.07 -25.33 5.61
N ASN A 351 3.20 -25.72 6.16
CA ASN A 351 3.26 -26.52 7.39
C ASN A 351 2.73 -25.75 8.63
N LEU A 352 2.89 -24.43 8.62
CA LEU A 352 2.48 -23.53 9.69
C LEU A 352 1.14 -22.83 9.40
N ASN A 353 0.45 -23.18 8.30
CA ASN A 353 -0.77 -22.53 7.83
C ASN A 353 -0.66 -21.01 7.68
N ILE A 354 0.51 -20.52 7.25
CA ILE A 354 0.75 -19.09 7.04
C ILE A 354 0.27 -18.70 5.65
N ILE A 355 -0.37 -17.54 5.57
CA ILE A 355 -0.81 -16.93 4.32
C ILE A 355 0.33 -16.10 3.75
N ALA A 356 0.60 -16.26 2.45
CA ALA A 356 1.49 -15.39 1.69
C ALA A 356 0.69 -14.27 1.04
N ALA A 357 0.78 -13.05 1.58
CA ALA A 357 0.13 -11.88 0.99
C ALA A 357 1.10 -11.17 0.05
N VAL A 358 0.74 -11.07 -1.21
CA VAL A 358 1.63 -10.59 -2.27
C VAL A 358 1.04 -9.39 -3.01
N GLN A 359 1.89 -8.60 -3.64
CA GLN A 359 1.51 -7.47 -4.49
C GLN A 359 1.91 -7.78 -5.95
N PRO A 360 1.08 -8.52 -6.71
CA PRO A 360 1.49 -8.93 -8.06
C PRO A 360 1.73 -7.75 -9.01
N TYR A 361 1.29 -6.55 -8.68
CA TYR A 361 1.64 -5.31 -9.39
C TYR A 361 3.15 -5.11 -9.56
N TRP A 362 3.97 -5.67 -8.66
CA TRP A 362 5.43 -5.51 -8.62
C TRP A 362 6.18 -6.69 -9.23
N HIS A 363 5.48 -7.75 -9.64
CA HIS A 363 6.07 -8.99 -10.11
C HIS A 363 6.59 -8.93 -11.55
N LEU A 364 7.39 -7.91 -11.86
CA LEU A 364 7.93 -7.62 -13.20
C LEU A 364 9.27 -6.89 -13.08
N LYS A 365 10.01 -6.80 -14.18
CA LYS A 365 11.17 -5.91 -14.26
C LYS A 365 10.68 -4.50 -14.59
N GLY A 366 10.59 -3.64 -13.57
CA GLY A 366 10.24 -2.24 -13.76
C GLY A 366 11.27 -1.52 -14.67
N PRO A 367 10.84 -0.72 -15.67
CA PRO A 367 11.76 -0.02 -16.56
C PRO A 367 12.77 0.83 -15.80
N LYS A 368 14.07 0.60 -16.02
CA LYS A 368 15.21 1.20 -15.32
C LYS A 368 15.31 0.82 -13.83
N TRP A 369 14.19 0.73 -13.11
CA TRP A 369 14.15 0.45 -11.68
C TRP A 369 14.82 -0.89 -11.35
N TRP A 370 14.43 -1.95 -12.05
CA TRP A 370 14.95 -3.28 -11.76
C TRP A 370 16.48 -3.38 -11.95
N GLU A 371 17.01 -2.77 -13.01
CA GLU A 371 18.47 -2.77 -13.28
C GLU A 371 19.24 -1.85 -12.34
N GLU A 372 18.72 -0.65 -12.09
CA GLU A 372 19.39 0.41 -11.34
C GLU A 372 19.26 0.23 -9.83
N VAL A 373 18.25 -0.49 -9.36
CA VAL A 373 17.97 -0.71 -7.94
C VAL A 373 18.07 -2.20 -7.62
N ASP A 374 17.11 -3.02 -7.97
CA ASP A 374 17.02 -4.41 -7.50
C ASP A 374 18.24 -5.25 -7.88
N TYR A 375 18.59 -5.29 -9.18
CA TYR A 375 19.75 -6.05 -9.63
C TYR A 375 21.08 -5.48 -9.10
N LYS A 376 21.20 -4.17 -9.00
CA LYS A 376 22.40 -3.53 -8.45
C LYS A 376 22.62 -3.84 -6.97
N LEU A 377 21.53 -3.97 -6.19
CA LEU A 377 21.58 -4.20 -4.75
C LEU A 377 21.61 -5.69 -4.38
N LEU A 378 20.98 -6.54 -5.19
CA LEU A 378 20.79 -7.96 -4.92
C LEU A 378 21.60 -8.90 -5.82
N GLY A 379 22.10 -8.40 -6.97
CA GLY A 379 22.76 -9.21 -8.00
C GLY A 379 21.79 -10.25 -8.59
N GLU A 380 22.31 -11.45 -8.85
CA GLU A 380 21.51 -12.56 -9.43
C GLU A 380 20.27 -12.95 -8.60
N ARG A 381 20.22 -12.60 -7.32
CA ARG A 381 19.05 -12.85 -6.46
C ARG A 381 17.82 -12.07 -6.90
N ALA A 382 18.00 -10.93 -7.56
CA ALA A 382 16.89 -10.15 -8.12
C ALA A 382 16.06 -10.95 -9.16
N ILE A 383 16.64 -11.96 -9.79
CA ILE A 383 15.91 -12.85 -10.71
C ILE A 383 14.92 -13.77 -9.96
N GLU A 384 15.19 -14.07 -8.70
CA GLU A 384 14.39 -14.97 -7.86
C GLU A 384 13.28 -14.22 -7.10
N GLU A 385 13.11 -12.92 -7.31
CA GLU A 385 12.12 -12.10 -6.62
C GLU A 385 10.68 -12.59 -6.85
N TYR A 386 9.88 -12.45 -5.78
CA TYR A 386 8.44 -12.73 -5.78
C TYR A 386 8.11 -14.17 -6.22
N PRO A 387 8.40 -15.20 -5.42
CA PRO A 387 8.24 -16.62 -5.77
C PRO A 387 6.76 -17.07 -5.76
N LEU A 388 5.92 -16.46 -6.61
CA LEU A 388 4.46 -16.61 -6.62
C LEU A 388 4.00 -18.04 -6.92
N ASN A 389 4.50 -18.63 -8.01
CA ASN A 389 4.13 -20.00 -8.41
C ASN A 389 4.75 -21.05 -7.47
N SER A 390 5.88 -20.73 -6.85
CA SER A 390 6.49 -21.60 -5.84
C SER A 390 5.57 -21.75 -4.62
N PHE A 391 4.93 -20.69 -4.14
CA PHE A 391 3.90 -20.77 -3.10
C PHE A 391 2.68 -21.59 -3.57
N ILE A 392 2.19 -21.36 -4.80
CA ILE A 392 1.04 -22.08 -5.36
C ILE A 392 1.33 -23.58 -5.44
N LYS A 393 2.50 -23.98 -5.92
CA LYS A 393 2.91 -25.41 -6.04
C LYS A 393 2.97 -26.11 -4.69
N GLU A 394 3.37 -25.41 -3.64
CA GLU A 394 3.38 -25.96 -2.27
C GLU A 394 2.00 -25.88 -1.60
N ASN A 395 0.94 -25.48 -2.32
CA ASN A 395 -0.42 -25.29 -1.80
C ASN A 395 -0.50 -24.31 -0.61
N VAL A 396 0.34 -23.30 -0.62
CA VAL A 396 0.24 -22.16 0.29
C VAL A 396 -0.94 -21.29 -0.14
N ILE A 397 -1.72 -20.82 0.81
CA ILE A 397 -2.77 -19.83 0.51
C ILE A 397 -2.10 -18.50 0.18
N ILE A 398 -2.27 -18.05 -1.07
CA ILE A 398 -1.86 -16.71 -1.48
C ILE A 398 -3.05 -15.76 -1.42
N THR A 399 -2.82 -14.53 -0.99
CA THR A 399 -3.75 -13.41 -1.10
C THR A 399 -3.08 -12.26 -1.84
N SER A 400 -3.86 -11.49 -2.59
CA SER A 400 -3.32 -10.38 -3.37
C SER A 400 -3.81 -9.05 -2.85
N SER A 401 -2.98 -8.03 -3.00
CA SER A 401 -3.23 -6.69 -2.51
C SER A 401 -2.52 -5.64 -3.35
N SER A 402 -2.93 -4.38 -3.18
CA SER A 402 -2.33 -3.27 -3.90
C SER A 402 -1.22 -2.57 -3.14
N ASP A 403 -1.30 -2.58 -1.82
CA ASP A 403 -0.49 -1.69 -0.98
C ASP A 403 -0.64 -0.19 -1.40
N HIS A 404 -1.86 0.17 -1.86
CA HIS A 404 -2.12 1.57 -2.26
C HIS A 404 -2.05 2.47 -1.00
N SER A 405 -1.30 3.52 -1.02
CA SER A 405 -0.79 4.40 -2.10
C SER A 405 0.61 4.07 -2.66
N VAL A 406 1.34 3.06 -2.15
CA VAL A 406 2.62 2.64 -2.75
C VAL A 406 2.41 2.23 -4.20
N THR A 407 1.42 1.38 -4.49
CA THR A 407 0.93 1.19 -5.86
C THR A 407 0.00 2.35 -6.22
N PRO A 408 0.32 3.18 -7.21
CA PRO A 408 -0.47 4.39 -7.51
C PRO A 408 -1.91 4.10 -7.94
N VAL A 409 -2.13 3.01 -8.69
CA VAL A 409 -3.45 2.63 -9.23
C VAL A 409 -3.81 1.22 -8.75
N PRO A 410 -4.70 1.08 -7.75
CA PRO A 410 -5.06 -0.21 -7.16
C PRO A 410 -6.09 -0.98 -8.01
N ASN A 411 -5.81 -1.14 -9.31
CA ASN A 411 -6.67 -1.89 -10.21
C ASN A 411 -6.28 -3.38 -10.20
N PRO A 412 -7.11 -4.31 -9.66
CA PRO A 412 -6.76 -5.72 -9.56
C PRO A 412 -6.42 -6.39 -10.90
N PHE A 413 -6.93 -5.88 -12.03
CA PHE A 413 -6.60 -6.44 -13.33
C PHE A 413 -5.15 -6.21 -13.75
N TYR A 414 -4.51 -5.12 -13.28
CA TYR A 414 -3.07 -4.91 -13.44
C TYR A 414 -2.26 -5.97 -12.70
N ALA A 415 -2.63 -6.27 -11.46
CA ALA A 415 -2.00 -7.32 -10.67
C ALA A 415 -2.22 -8.72 -11.27
N ILE A 416 -3.44 -8.99 -11.76
CA ILE A 416 -3.76 -10.28 -12.40
C ILE A 416 -2.90 -10.45 -13.66
N GLU A 417 -2.81 -9.42 -14.50
CA GLU A 417 -1.94 -9.45 -15.68
C GLU A 417 -0.48 -9.67 -15.32
N ALA A 418 0.07 -8.83 -14.44
CA ALA A 418 1.48 -8.93 -14.04
C ALA A 418 1.81 -10.29 -13.40
N GLY A 419 0.94 -10.83 -12.54
CA GLY A 419 1.17 -12.14 -11.93
C GLY A 419 1.06 -13.31 -12.92
N VAL A 420 0.27 -13.18 -14.01
CA VAL A 420 0.16 -14.18 -15.08
C VAL A 420 1.30 -14.05 -16.09
N THR A 421 1.63 -12.85 -16.49
CA THR A 421 2.65 -12.59 -17.51
C THR A 421 4.06 -12.48 -16.94
N ARG A 422 4.20 -12.02 -15.71
CA ARG A 422 5.46 -11.60 -15.08
C ARG A 422 6.15 -10.50 -15.88
N ASN A 423 5.34 -9.66 -16.54
CA ASN A 423 5.76 -8.63 -17.48
C ASN A 423 5.00 -7.33 -17.21
N LEU A 424 5.34 -6.26 -17.91
CA LEU A 424 4.67 -4.97 -17.74
C LEU A 424 3.18 -5.03 -18.02
N TYR A 425 2.44 -4.26 -17.25
CA TYR A 425 1.04 -3.90 -17.41
C TYR A 425 0.91 -2.37 -17.50
N ASN A 426 -0.27 -1.87 -17.90
CA ASN A 426 -0.57 -0.42 -17.98
C ASN A 426 0.54 0.35 -18.72
N HIS A 427 0.69 0.09 -20.00
CA HIS A 427 1.75 0.64 -20.83
C HIS A 427 1.86 2.17 -20.74
N ASN A 428 0.74 2.87 -20.60
CA ASN A 428 0.71 4.31 -20.41
C ASN A 428 1.40 4.77 -19.12
N TYR A 429 1.25 3.98 -18.03
CA TYR A 429 1.88 4.28 -16.75
C TYR A 429 3.42 4.17 -16.84
N PHE A 430 3.91 3.11 -17.47
CA PHE A 430 5.35 2.88 -17.65
C PHE A 430 5.95 3.61 -18.86
N CYS A 431 5.14 4.32 -19.65
CA CYS A 431 5.56 4.94 -20.91
C CYS A 431 6.20 3.95 -21.88
N VAL A 432 5.72 2.71 -21.92
CA VAL A 432 6.16 1.63 -22.81
C VAL A 432 4.95 1.17 -23.62
N GLU A 433 5.04 1.24 -24.95
CA GLU A 433 3.91 0.95 -25.85
C GLU A 433 4.18 -0.20 -26.83
N ASP A 434 5.38 -0.79 -26.81
CA ASP A 434 5.84 -1.74 -27.83
C ASP A 434 5.89 -3.21 -27.36
N ILE A 435 5.29 -3.53 -26.19
CA ILE A 435 5.18 -4.91 -25.71
C ILE A 435 4.13 -5.64 -26.54
N LYS A 436 4.55 -6.71 -27.23
CA LYS A 436 3.70 -7.47 -28.14
C LYS A 436 3.20 -8.79 -27.59
N ASP A 437 3.92 -9.36 -26.66
CA ASP A 437 3.59 -10.63 -26.03
C ASP A 437 4.13 -10.73 -24.60
N MET A 438 3.67 -11.74 -23.87
CA MET A 438 4.03 -11.94 -22.48
C MET A 438 5.48 -12.44 -22.25
N ASP A 439 6.20 -12.79 -23.32
CA ASP A 439 7.57 -13.29 -23.28
C ASP A 439 8.62 -12.23 -23.66
N ASP A 440 8.27 -10.95 -23.67
CA ASP A 440 9.22 -9.85 -23.89
C ASP A 440 10.25 -9.82 -22.75
N GLU A 441 11.47 -10.29 -23.06
CA GLU A 441 12.54 -10.50 -22.09
C GLU A 441 13.03 -9.21 -21.41
N ARG A 442 12.76 -8.05 -22.00
CA ARG A 442 13.16 -6.76 -21.42
C ARG A 442 12.57 -6.52 -20.03
N TYR A 443 11.32 -6.99 -19.84
CA TYR A 443 10.57 -6.73 -18.63
C TYR A 443 10.08 -8.01 -17.93
N LEU A 444 10.38 -9.18 -18.50
CA LEU A 444 10.02 -10.48 -17.96
C LEU A 444 10.86 -10.81 -16.72
N LEU A 445 10.19 -10.91 -15.58
CA LEU A 445 10.80 -11.34 -14.33
C LEU A 445 10.44 -12.81 -14.07
N ASN A 446 11.39 -13.72 -14.19
CA ASN A 446 11.27 -15.14 -13.84
C ASN A 446 9.98 -15.84 -14.34
N LYS A 447 9.99 -16.28 -15.58
CA LYS A 447 8.85 -16.98 -16.24
C LYS A 447 8.31 -18.19 -15.46
N ALA A 448 9.17 -18.85 -14.65
CA ALA A 448 8.77 -20.02 -13.87
C ALA A 448 7.80 -19.69 -12.73
N GLU A 449 7.75 -18.42 -12.33
CA GLU A 449 6.90 -17.91 -11.25
C GLU A 449 5.54 -17.34 -11.72
N ARG A 450 5.14 -17.61 -12.96
CA ARG A 450 3.82 -17.28 -13.49
C ARG A 450 2.71 -18.04 -12.78
N ALA A 451 1.66 -17.34 -12.38
CA ALA A 451 0.41 -17.90 -11.88
C ALA A 451 -0.62 -18.07 -13.00
N THR A 452 -1.75 -18.70 -12.72
CA THR A 452 -2.90 -18.68 -13.63
C THR A 452 -3.86 -17.55 -13.28
N VAL A 453 -4.68 -17.12 -14.26
CA VAL A 453 -5.76 -16.14 -14.01
C VAL A 453 -6.67 -16.61 -12.87
N LYS A 454 -6.96 -17.92 -12.82
CA LYS A 454 -7.80 -18.52 -11.76
C LYS A 454 -7.18 -18.36 -10.37
N ASP A 455 -5.88 -18.58 -10.23
CA ASP A 455 -5.18 -18.45 -8.94
C ASP A 455 -5.25 -17.01 -8.44
N LEU A 456 -5.03 -16.04 -9.34
CA LEU A 456 -5.06 -14.63 -9.00
C LEU A 456 -6.47 -14.10 -8.75
N VAL A 457 -7.48 -14.53 -9.51
CA VAL A 457 -8.87 -14.19 -9.16
C VAL A 457 -9.24 -14.76 -7.79
N ARG A 458 -8.81 -15.97 -7.45
CA ARG A 458 -9.04 -16.56 -6.13
C ARG A 458 -8.30 -15.79 -5.02
N SER A 459 -7.09 -15.30 -5.28
CA SER A 459 -6.31 -14.54 -4.30
C SER A 459 -6.95 -13.19 -3.97
N PHE A 460 -7.60 -12.56 -4.94
CA PHE A 460 -8.40 -11.33 -4.73
C PHE A 460 -9.85 -11.57 -4.29
N THR A 461 -10.30 -12.80 -4.15
CA THR A 461 -11.69 -13.11 -3.79
C THR A 461 -11.75 -14.02 -2.57
N ILE A 462 -11.94 -15.34 -2.76
CA ILE A 462 -12.17 -16.27 -1.66
C ILE A 462 -10.97 -16.39 -0.70
N ASN A 463 -9.74 -16.32 -1.21
CA ASN A 463 -8.57 -16.37 -0.34
C ASN A 463 -8.41 -15.07 0.48
N GLY A 464 -8.65 -13.90 -0.14
CA GLY A 464 -8.70 -12.63 0.59
C GLY A 464 -9.80 -12.64 1.65
N ALA A 465 -11.00 -13.14 1.31
CA ALA A 465 -12.08 -13.30 2.28
C ALA A 465 -11.68 -14.24 3.43
N TYR A 466 -10.94 -15.31 3.13
CA TYR A 466 -10.40 -16.21 4.15
C TYR A 466 -9.42 -15.49 5.08
N GLN A 467 -8.49 -14.70 4.55
CA GLN A 467 -7.53 -13.95 5.37
C GLN A 467 -8.22 -13.02 6.37
N ILE A 468 -9.30 -12.37 5.96
CA ILE A 468 -10.06 -11.43 6.80
C ILE A 468 -11.22 -12.07 7.59
N PHE A 469 -11.23 -13.40 7.72
CA PHE A 469 -12.23 -14.20 8.47
C PHE A 469 -13.67 -14.06 7.97
N ARG A 470 -13.89 -13.79 6.67
CA ARG A 470 -15.22 -13.59 6.08
C ARG A 470 -15.54 -14.53 4.90
N GLU A 471 -14.81 -15.63 4.72
CA GLU A 471 -15.02 -16.57 3.62
C GLU A 471 -16.40 -17.27 3.64
N LYS A 472 -17.05 -17.26 4.80
CA LYS A 472 -18.44 -17.77 4.93
C LYS A 472 -19.48 -16.74 4.51
N GLU A 473 -19.09 -15.47 4.39
CA GLU A 473 -19.96 -14.34 4.12
C GLU A 473 -19.77 -13.77 2.71
N ILE A 474 -18.52 -13.77 2.18
CA ILE A 474 -18.14 -13.14 0.90
C ILE A 474 -17.09 -13.98 0.16
N GLY A 475 -16.58 -13.45 -0.95
CA GLY A 475 -15.46 -14.03 -1.71
C GLY A 475 -15.85 -15.11 -2.73
N SER A 476 -17.12 -15.53 -2.75
CA SER A 476 -17.69 -16.40 -3.78
C SER A 476 -19.18 -16.12 -3.94
N LEU A 477 -19.75 -16.53 -5.08
CA LEU A 477 -21.18 -16.38 -5.39
C LEU A 477 -21.91 -17.66 -5.02
N GLU A 478 -22.27 -17.77 -3.75
CA GLU A 478 -22.95 -18.93 -3.18
C GLU A 478 -24.20 -18.53 -2.39
N ILE A 479 -25.19 -19.42 -2.29
CA ILE A 479 -26.39 -19.20 -1.49
C ILE A 479 -26.00 -19.01 -0.02
N GLY A 480 -26.53 -17.96 0.60
CA GLY A 480 -26.26 -17.62 2.00
C GLY A 480 -25.15 -16.60 2.20
N LYS A 481 -24.39 -16.27 1.15
CA LYS A 481 -23.41 -15.18 1.20
C LYS A 481 -24.00 -13.84 0.77
N TYR A 482 -23.35 -12.76 1.19
CA TYR A 482 -23.70 -11.42 0.74
C TYR A 482 -23.51 -11.29 -0.78
N ALA A 483 -24.41 -10.55 -1.43
CA ALA A 483 -24.35 -10.28 -2.85
C ALA A 483 -23.35 -9.15 -3.16
N ASP A 484 -22.06 -9.44 -2.92
CA ASP A 484 -20.94 -8.61 -3.33
C ASP A 484 -20.37 -9.17 -4.63
N PHE A 485 -20.60 -8.48 -5.72
CA PHE A 485 -20.17 -8.92 -7.04
C PHE A 485 -19.91 -7.77 -7.98
N ILE A 486 -19.15 -8.06 -9.03
CA ILE A 486 -18.85 -7.11 -10.10
C ILE A 486 -19.28 -7.68 -11.45
N ILE A 487 -19.62 -6.78 -12.36
CA ILE A 487 -19.85 -7.09 -13.76
C ILE A 487 -18.71 -6.47 -14.57
N ILE A 488 -17.99 -7.29 -15.32
CA ILE A 488 -16.85 -6.87 -16.15
C ILE A 488 -17.18 -7.01 -17.64
N ASP A 489 -16.51 -6.22 -18.48
CA ASP A 489 -16.81 -6.09 -19.90
C ASP A 489 -16.38 -7.28 -20.76
N ARG A 490 -15.45 -8.12 -20.28
CA ARG A 490 -14.84 -9.21 -21.04
C ARG A 490 -14.56 -10.45 -20.19
N ASP A 491 -14.34 -11.61 -20.85
CA ASP A 491 -13.99 -12.86 -20.21
C ASP A 491 -12.47 -12.99 -20.07
N ILE A 492 -11.94 -12.57 -18.92
CA ILE A 492 -10.50 -12.60 -18.63
C ILE A 492 -9.88 -14.00 -18.60
N PHE A 493 -10.69 -15.06 -18.55
CA PHE A 493 -10.19 -16.44 -18.55
C PHE A 493 -9.90 -16.95 -19.97
N ASN A 494 -10.40 -16.29 -21.01
CA ASN A 494 -10.33 -16.71 -22.40
C ASN A 494 -9.76 -15.64 -23.37
N ILE A 495 -9.12 -14.60 -22.85
CA ILE A 495 -8.42 -13.58 -23.66
C ILE A 495 -6.90 -13.77 -23.60
N ASN A 496 -6.17 -13.04 -24.45
CA ASN A 496 -4.71 -12.98 -24.34
C ASN A 496 -4.35 -12.35 -22.98
N PRO A 497 -3.45 -12.95 -22.18
CA PRO A 497 -3.06 -12.41 -20.87
C PRO A 497 -2.61 -10.96 -20.87
N ILE A 498 -1.97 -10.46 -21.93
CA ILE A 498 -1.54 -9.05 -22.04
C ILE A 498 -2.68 -8.05 -22.29
N ASP A 499 -3.92 -8.52 -22.43
CA ASP A 499 -5.10 -7.70 -22.59
C ASP A 499 -5.95 -7.63 -21.30
N ILE A 500 -5.52 -8.29 -20.22
CA ILE A 500 -6.27 -8.36 -18.95
C ILE A 500 -6.35 -6.97 -18.31
N GLU A 501 -5.29 -6.18 -18.36
CA GLU A 501 -5.25 -4.81 -17.83
C GLU A 501 -6.35 -3.91 -18.40
N ASN A 502 -6.76 -4.17 -19.64
CA ASN A 502 -7.79 -3.40 -20.35
C ASN A 502 -9.22 -3.77 -19.91
N THR A 503 -9.36 -4.64 -18.91
CA THR A 503 -10.68 -5.04 -18.38
C THR A 503 -11.32 -3.90 -17.61
N ILE A 504 -12.59 -3.66 -17.90
CA ILE A 504 -13.36 -2.58 -17.31
C ILE A 504 -14.44 -3.17 -16.38
N VAL A 505 -14.45 -2.72 -15.13
CA VAL A 505 -15.59 -2.92 -14.23
C VAL A 505 -16.73 -2.04 -14.69
N LEU A 506 -17.84 -2.66 -15.07
CA LEU A 506 -19.03 -1.95 -15.52
C LEU A 506 -19.93 -1.55 -14.37
N GLN A 507 -20.09 -2.46 -13.41
CA GLN A 507 -20.91 -2.25 -12.22
C GLN A 507 -20.29 -3.01 -11.04
N THR A 508 -20.41 -2.41 -9.85
CA THR A 508 -20.04 -3.04 -8.57
C THR A 508 -21.25 -3.02 -7.64
N PHE A 509 -21.51 -4.17 -7.02
CA PHE A 509 -22.56 -4.35 -6.04
C PHE A 509 -21.99 -4.70 -4.69
N PHE A 510 -22.49 -4.06 -3.65
CA PHE A 510 -22.18 -4.31 -2.26
C PHE A 510 -23.49 -4.60 -1.50
N ASN A 511 -23.60 -5.74 -0.84
CA ASN A 511 -24.85 -6.21 -0.20
C ASN A 511 -26.05 -6.16 -1.16
N GLY A 512 -25.87 -6.49 -2.44
CA GLY A 512 -26.92 -6.41 -3.46
C GLY A 512 -27.28 -4.99 -3.91
N LYS A 513 -26.68 -3.94 -3.33
CA LYS A 513 -26.88 -2.55 -3.74
C LYS A 513 -25.83 -2.16 -4.78
N LEU A 514 -26.27 -1.48 -5.84
CA LEU A 514 -25.38 -0.90 -6.84
C LEU A 514 -24.62 0.28 -6.23
N VAL A 515 -23.28 0.16 -6.08
CA VAL A 515 -22.41 1.19 -5.51
C VAL A 515 -21.53 1.87 -6.55
N TYR A 516 -21.36 1.27 -7.72
CA TYR A 516 -20.68 1.85 -8.88
C TYR A 516 -21.36 1.44 -10.18
N ASP A 517 -21.53 2.41 -11.08
CA ASP A 517 -21.99 2.19 -12.47
C ASP A 517 -21.20 3.12 -13.41
N ILE A 518 -20.46 2.54 -14.35
CA ILE A 518 -19.65 3.28 -15.33
C ILE A 518 -20.47 4.30 -16.14
N LYS A 519 -21.77 4.04 -16.35
CA LYS A 519 -22.67 4.92 -17.10
C LYS A 519 -23.00 6.21 -16.33
N GLN A 520 -22.96 6.16 -14.98
CA GLN A 520 -23.24 7.33 -14.13
C GLN A 520 -22.02 8.24 -13.97
N ASN A 521 -20.81 7.73 -14.17
CA ASN A 521 -19.55 8.47 -14.04
C ASN A 521 -19.07 9.14 -15.36
N LYS A 522 -19.84 9.02 -16.46
CA LYS A 522 -19.56 9.70 -17.73
C LYS A 522 -20.30 11.05 -17.89
N ARG A 523 -20.91 11.55 -16.80
CA ARG A 523 -21.62 12.84 -16.81
C ARG A 523 -20.87 13.94 -16.09
#